data_6292561e588d919646b04e04511a0a9e
#
_entry.id   6292561e588d919646b04e04511a0a9e
#
_cell.length_a   1.000
_cell.length_b   1.000
_cell.length_c   1.000
_cell.angle_alpha   90.00
_cell.angle_beta   90.00
_cell.angle_gamma   90.00
#
_symmetry.space_group_name_H-M   'P 1'
#
loop_
_entity.id
_entity.type
_entity.pdbx_description
1 polymer ?
#
loop_
_entity_poly.entity_id
_entity_poly.type
_entity_poly.pdbx_seq_one_letter_code
_entity_poly.pdbx_strand_id
1 'polypeptide(L)'
;MTIGVIISTYNNPAWLEKTLWGYLCQDRMADEIIIADDGSGEETRMLIERYKKLLPIKHVWHEDDGFRKTVILNKAIVAATADYLVFTDQDCVPRHDFLAVHNLMAKKGFFLSGGYFKLPLSISKALQEEDVRD
;
A
#
# COMPACT_ATOMS: atom_id res chain seq x y z
N MET A 1 -14.75 5.36 11.96
CA MET A 1 -13.33 4.95 12.10
C MET A 1 -12.57 5.24 10.80
N THR A 2 -11.45 5.92 10.89
CA THR A 2 -10.60 6.14 9.73
C THR A 2 -9.63 4.99 9.54
N ILE A 3 -9.34 4.66 8.28
CA ILE A 3 -8.40 3.58 7.92
C ILE A 3 -7.25 4.15 7.11
N GLY A 4 -6.04 3.94 7.59
CA GLY A 4 -4.81 4.22 6.88
C GLY A 4 -4.14 2.93 6.42
N VAL A 5 -3.55 2.95 5.23
CA VAL A 5 -2.78 1.84 4.69
C VAL A 5 -1.32 2.24 4.63
N ILE A 6 -0.44 1.42 5.17
CA ILE A 6 1.01 1.61 5.08
C ILE A 6 1.54 0.57 4.11
N ILE A 7 2.10 1.04 3.00
CA ILE A 7 2.67 0.18 1.95
C ILE A 7 4.18 0.35 1.98
N SER A 8 4.92 -0.73 2.26
CA SER A 8 6.38 -0.68 2.16
C SER A 8 6.82 -0.89 0.71
N THR A 9 7.77 -0.08 0.26
CA THR A 9 8.27 -0.15 -1.11
C THR A 9 9.79 0.07 -1.16
N TYR A 10 10.41 -0.52 -2.16
CA TYR A 10 11.81 -0.27 -2.52
C TYR A 10 12.03 -0.59 -3.99
N ASN A 11 12.36 0.43 -4.78
CA ASN A 11 12.83 0.33 -6.19
C ASN A 11 12.05 -0.65 -7.08
N ASN A 12 10.72 -0.68 -6.94
CA ASN A 12 9.89 -1.50 -7.81
C ASN A 12 8.59 -0.77 -8.18
N PRO A 13 8.69 0.29 -8.99
CA PRO A 13 7.51 1.08 -9.35
C PRO A 13 6.45 0.28 -10.10
N ALA A 14 6.84 -0.70 -10.92
CA ALA A 14 5.89 -1.53 -11.66
C ALA A 14 4.97 -2.33 -10.73
N TRP A 15 5.53 -2.96 -9.70
CA TRP A 15 4.74 -3.69 -8.71
C TRP A 15 3.91 -2.75 -7.83
N LEU A 16 4.50 -1.64 -7.39
CA LEU A 16 3.78 -0.65 -6.59
C LEU A 16 2.57 -0.11 -7.35
N GLU A 17 2.71 0.16 -8.64
CA GLU A 17 1.60 0.65 -9.45
C GLU A 17 0.43 -0.34 -9.47
N LYS A 18 0.70 -1.62 -9.65
CA LYS A 18 -0.35 -2.66 -9.64
C LYS A 18 -1.08 -2.72 -8.29
N THR A 19 -0.35 -2.57 -7.21
CA THR A 19 -0.92 -2.50 -5.86
C THR A 19 -1.81 -1.26 -5.71
N LEU A 20 -1.37 -0.11 -6.21
CA LEU A 20 -2.16 1.12 -6.17
C LEU A 20 -3.45 1.01 -6.98
N TRP A 21 -3.45 0.29 -8.09
CA TRP A 21 -4.69 0.00 -8.84
C TRP A 21 -5.74 -0.65 -7.93
N GLY A 22 -5.32 -1.58 -7.08
CA GLY A 22 -6.22 -2.24 -6.13
C GLY A 22 -6.82 -1.27 -5.10
N TYR A 23 -6.08 -0.25 -4.71
CA TYR A 23 -6.59 0.76 -3.77
C TYR A 23 -7.49 1.80 -4.44
N LEU A 24 -7.41 1.95 -5.75
CA LEU A 24 -8.32 2.82 -6.51
C LEU A 24 -9.74 2.25 -6.63
N CYS A 25 -9.90 0.94 -6.47
CA CYS A 25 -11.19 0.27 -6.68
C CYS A 25 -11.76 -0.39 -5.41
N GLN A 26 -11.35 0.09 -4.24
CA GLN A 26 -11.89 -0.43 -2.99
C GLN A 26 -13.35 -0.02 -2.79
N ASP A 27 -14.19 -0.95 -2.31
CA ASP A 27 -15.59 -0.66 -1.93
C ASP A 27 -15.64 0.39 -0.83
N ARG A 28 -14.68 0.32 0.08
CA ARG A 28 -14.48 1.35 1.11
C ARG A 28 -13.07 1.92 0.91
N MET A 29 -12.98 3.17 0.51
CA MET A 29 -11.69 3.81 0.22
C MET A 29 -10.87 4.05 1.48
N ALA A 30 -9.55 4.04 1.32
CA ALA A 30 -8.64 4.41 2.41
C ALA A 30 -8.75 5.91 2.71
N ASP A 31 -8.67 6.29 3.97
CA ASP A 31 -8.63 7.70 4.38
C ASP A 31 -7.23 8.30 4.20
N GLU A 32 -6.20 7.46 4.33
CA GLU A 32 -4.82 7.82 3.98
C GLU A 32 -4.07 6.58 3.52
N ILE A 33 -3.10 6.79 2.63
CA ILE A 33 -2.16 5.76 2.19
C ILE A 33 -0.77 6.32 2.41
N ILE A 34 0.03 5.65 3.22
CA ILE A 34 1.40 6.06 3.51
C ILE A 34 2.34 5.10 2.82
N ILE A 35 3.11 5.61 1.88
CA ILE A 35 4.15 4.83 1.21
C ILE A 35 5.41 4.92 2.06
N ALA A 36 5.77 3.81 2.69
CA ALA A 36 6.99 3.68 3.48
C ALA A 36 8.12 3.24 2.56
N ASP A 37 8.91 4.20 2.10
CA ASP A 37 9.88 4.02 1.02
C ASP A 37 11.30 3.97 1.55
N ASP A 38 11.92 2.80 1.47
CA ASP A 38 13.25 2.51 2.01
C ASP A 38 14.39 2.98 1.08
N GLY A 39 14.22 4.12 0.44
CA GLY A 39 15.26 4.76 -0.35
C GLY A 39 15.19 4.52 -1.85
N SER A 40 14.00 4.40 -2.41
CA SER A 40 13.80 4.26 -3.86
C SER A 40 14.30 5.48 -4.63
N GLY A 41 14.60 5.25 -5.91
CA GLY A 41 15.02 6.28 -6.82
C GLY A 41 13.87 7.07 -7.44
N GLU A 42 14.23 7.86 -8.46
CA GLU A 42 13.35 8.86 -9.08
C GLU A 42 12.12 8.26 -9.76
N GLU A 43 12.24 7.06 -10.37
CA GLU A 43 11.10 6.42 -11.05
C GLU A 43 9.95 6.13 -10.08
N THR A 44 10.27 5.65 -8.88
CA THR A 44 9.28 5.41 -7.83
C THR A 44 8.67 6.72 -7.36
N ARG A 45 9.48 7.75 -7.15
CA ARG A 45 8.99 9.06 -6.74
C ARG A 45 8.01 9.64 -7.76
N MET A 46 8.34 9.57 -9.05
CA MET A 46 7.49 10.07 -10.12
C MET A 46 6.16 9.32 -10.19
N LEU A 47 6.20 8.00 -10.03
CA LEU A 47 4.98 7.18 -9.96
C LEU A 47 4.08 7.64 -8.81
N ILE A 48 4.64 7.78 -7.62
CA ILE A 48 3.90 8.20 -6.43
C ILE A 48 3.27 9.59 -6.64
N GLU A 49 4.02 10.53 -7.21
CA GLU A 49 3.48 11.87 -7.49
C GLU A 49 2.28 11.84 -8.44
N ARG A 50 2.28 10.95 -9.44
CA ARG A 50 1.12 10.78 -10.32
C ARG A 50 -0.11 10.30 -9.56
N TYR A 51 0.06 9.33 -8.68
CA TYR A 51 -1.06 8.72 -7.94
C TYR A 51 -1.54 9.57 -6.77
N LYS A 52 -0.76 10.55 -6.30
CA LYS A 52 -1.23 11.53 -5.31
C LYS A 52 -2.45 12.31 -5.78
N LYS A 53 -2.64 12.42 -7.08
CA LYS A 53 -3.81 13.10 -7.67
C LYS A 53 -5.09 12.27 -7.57
N LEU A 54 -4.96 10.96 -7.35
CA LEU A 54 -6.08 10.01 -7.36
C LEU A 54 -6.33 9.38 -6.00
N LEU A 55 -5.32 9.33 -5.14
CA LEU A 55 -5.36 8.67 -3.83
C LEU A 55 -4.76 9.60 -2.76
N PRO A 56 -5.21 9.47 -1.50
CA PRO A 56 -4.70 10.30 -0.40
C PRO A 56 -3.32 9.79 0.09
N ILE A 57 -2.31 9.92 -0.74
CA ILE A 57 -0.97 9.39 -0.49
C ILE A 57 -0.09 10.38 0.26
N LYS A 58 0.63 9.87 1.26
CA LYS A 58 1.78 10.52 1.89
C LYS A 58 3.01 9.67 1.58
N HIS A 59 4.04 10.28 1.02
CA HIS A 59 5.28 9.59 0.69
C HIS A 59 6.30 9.85 1.78
N VAL A 60 6.60 8.82 2.58
CA VAL A 60 7.63 8.87 3.62
C VAL A 60 8.87 8.16 3.07
N TRP A 61 9.94 8.91 2.89
CA TRP A 61 11.15 8.44 2.26
C TRP A 61 12.36 8.75 3.13
N HIS A 62 13.36 7.89 3.11
CA HIS A 62 14.69 8.19 3.62
C HIS A 62 15.73 7.68 2.63
N GLU A 63 16.95 8.20 2.75
CA GLU A 63 18.06 7.83 1.88
C GLU A 63 18.33 6.32 1.97
N ASP A 64 18.67 5.71 0.83
CA ASP A 64 19.03 4.29 0.75
C ASP A 64 20.35 4.04 1.49
N ASP A 65 20.26 3.33 2.60
CA ASP A 65 21.39 2.95 3.42
C ASP A 65 21.27 1.46 3.79
N GLY A 66 21.08 0.62 2.76
CA GLY A 66 20.83 -0.80 2.89
C GLY A 66 19.39 -1.10 3.34
N PHE A 67 19.13 -2.34 3.72
CA PHE A 67 17.80 -2.78 4.11
C PHE A 67 17.42 -2.23 5.48
N ARG A 68 16.52 -1.24 5.50
CA ARG A 68 16.06 -0.55 6.71
C ARG A 68 14.55 -0.47 6.76
N LYS A 69 13.88 -1.54 6.37
CA LYS A 69 12.41 -1.61 6.31
C LYS A 69 11.75 -1.26 7.64
N THR A 70 12.28 -1.78 8.74
CA THR A 70 11.73 -1.51 10.08
C THR A 70 11.80 -0.03 10.44
N VAL A 71 12.89 0.63 10.08
CA VAL A 71 13.06 2.06 10.36
C VAL A 71 12.04 2.89 9.60
N ILE A 72 11.88 2.62 8.29
CA ILE A 72 10.93 3.39 7.47
C ILE A 72 9.47 3.10 7.87
N LEU A 73 9.16 1.88 8.28
CA LEU A 73 7.83 1.56 8.80
C LEU A 73 7.51 2.36 10.06
N ASN A 74 8.48 2.49 10.98
CA ASN A 74 8.30 3.31 12.17
C ASN A 74 8.05 4.78 11.82
N LYS A 75 8.77 5.32 10.84
CA LYS A 75 8.56 6.68 10.36
C LYS A 75 7.16 6.85 9.76
N ALA A 76 6.69 5.86 9.02
CA ALA A 76 5.36 5.87 8.43
C ALA A 76 4.27 5.84 9.52
N ILE A 77 4.44 5.03 10.56
CA ILE A 77 3.51 4.99 11.70
C ILE A 77 3.41 6.36 12.37
N VAL A 78 4.53 7.03 12.58
CA VAL A 78 4.55 8.36 13.19
C VAL A 78 3.84 9.39 12.30
N ALA A 79 3.92 9.24 10.99
CA ALA A 79 3.25 10.12 10.04
C ALA A 79 1.75 9.84 9.90
N ALA A 80 1.28 8.69 10.38
CA ALA A 80 -0.11 8.26 10.25
C ALA A 80 -1.02 9.04 11.20
N THR A 81 -2.22 9.34 10.73
CA THR A 81 -3.27 10.01 11.53
C THR A 81 -4.53 9.17 11.66
N ALA A 82 -4.66 8.08 10.89
CA ALA A 82 -5.84 7.23 10.93
C ALA A 82 -5.97 6.45 12.24
N ASP A 83 -7.21 6.11 12.58
CA ASP A 83 -7.53 5.33 13.79
C ASP A 83 -7.05 3.88 13.69
N TYR A 84 -7.09 3.32 12.50
CA TYR A 84 -6.77 1.93 12.22
C TYR A 84 -5.76 1.85 11.07
N LEU A 85 -4.69 1.08 11.28
CA LEU A 85 -3.63 0.95 10.27
C LEU A 85 -3.57 -0.46 9.71
N VAL A 86 -3.49 -0.55 8.39
CA VAL A 86 -3.27 -1.79 7.65
C VAL A 86 -1.88 -1.77 7.06
N PHE A 87 -1.08 -2.80 7.34
CA PHE A 87 0.28 -2.92 6.82
C PHE A 87 0.31 -3.89 5.66
N THR A 88 0.93 -3.50 4.56
CA THR A 88 1.05 -4.34 3.38
C THR A 88 2.35 -4.02 2.62
N ASP A 89 2.64 -4.81 1.61
CA ASP A 89 3.83 -4.66 0.79
C ASP A 89 3.47 -4.20 -0.64
N GLN A 90 4.47 -3.72 -1.38
CA GLN A 90 4.29 -3.18 -2.73
C GLN A 90 3.78 -4.19 -3.76
N ASP A 91 3.87 -5.48 -3.46
CA ASP A 91 3.47 -6.57 -4.36
C ASP A 91 2.21 -7.32 -3.91
N CYS A 92 1.44 -6.72 -3.01
CA CYS A 92 0.20 -7.30 -2.49
C CYS A 92 -1.00 -6.50 -2.99
N VAL A 93 -1.56 -6.91 -4.13
CA VAL A 93 -2.76 -6.27 -4.70
C VAL A 93 -3.98 -6.66 -3.86
N PRO A 94 -4.71 -5.69 -3.27
CA PRO A 94 -5.86 -6.00 -2.42
C PRO A 94 -7.09 -6.37 -3.25
N ARG A 95 -7.93 -7.27 -2.71
CA ARG A 95 -9.27 -7.47 -3.22
C ARG A 95 -10.08 -6.19 -3.04
N HIS A 96 -11.10 -5.98 -3.89
CA HIS A 96 -11.89 -4.76 -3.82
C HIS A 96 -12.62 -4.56 -2.48
N ASP A 97 -12.89 -5.63 -1.73
CA ASP A 97 -13.56 -5.57 -0.42
C ASP A 97 -12.56 -5.55 0.77
N PHE A 98 -11.27 -5.48 0.51
CA PHE A 98 -10.23 -5.64 1.53
C PHE A 98 -10.40 -4.67 2.70
N LEU A 99 -10.52 -3.38 2.42
CA LEU A 99 -10.68 -2.37 3.46
C LEU A 99 -12.08 -2.39 4.09
N ALA A 100 -13.10 -2.75 3.32
CA ALA A 100 -14.46 -2.93 3.85
C ALA A 100 -14.50 -4.05 4.89
N VAL A 101 -13.81 -5.15 4.63
CA VAL A 101 -13.71 -6.27 5.58
C VAL A 101 -12.96 -5.85 6.84
N HIS A 102 -11.86 -5.12 6.70
CA HIS A 102 -11.15 -4.58 7.87
C HIS A 102 -12.05 -3.67 8.69
N ASN A 103 -12.81 -2.80 8.04
CA ASN A 103 -13.73 -1.89 8.72
C ASN A 103 -14.82 -2.66 9.49
N LEU A 104 -15.32 -3.74 8.91
CA LEU A 104 -16.34 -4.57 9.53
C LEU A 104 -15.80 -5.38 10.71
N MET A 105 -14.61 -5.95 10.57
CA MET A 105 -14.05 -6.93 11.51
C MET A 105 -13.17 -6.30 12.60
N ALA A 106 -12.80 -5.03 12.46
CA ALA A 106 -11.94 -4.37 13.44
C ALA A 106 -12.57 -4.35 14.83
N LYS A 107 -11.78 -4.70 15.83
CA LYS A 107 -12.24 -4.77 17.22
C LYS A 107 -11.13 -4.30 18.15
N LYS A 108 -11.47 -3.41 19.08
CA LYS A 108 -10.51 -2.88 20.05
C LYS A 108 -9.82 -4.00 20.83
N GLY A 109 -8.51 -3.92 20.94
CA GLY A 109 -7.71 -4.93 21.65
C GLY A 109 -7.33 -6.13 20.80
N PHE A 110 -7.72 -6.15 19.51
CA PHE A 110 -7.40 -7.23 18.58
C PHE A 110 -6.74 -6.67 17.32
N PHE A 111 -5.95 -7.50 16.66
CA PHE A 111 -5.46 -7.22 15.32
C PHE A 111 -5.93 -8.33 14.38
N LEU A 112 -6.00 -8.01 13.08
CA LEU A 112 -6.36 -8.98 12.05
C LEU A 112 -5.10 -9.36 11.27
N SER A 113 -4.91 -10.66 11.05
CA SER A 113 -3.85 -11.17 10.20
C SER A 113 -4.48 -11.71 8.92
N GLY A 114 -4.16 -11.09 7.80
CA GLY A 114 -4.67 -11.49 6.50
C GLY A 114 -3.79 -12.55 5.85
N GLY A 115 -4.39 -13.27 4.91
CA GLY A 115 -3.67 -14.19 4.03
C GLY A 115 -3.45 -13.57 2.66
N TYR A 116 -2.70 -14.25 1.82
CA TYR A 116 -2.48 -13.87 0.45
C TYR A 116 -2.52 -15.09 -0.47
N PHE A 117 -2.82 -14.84 -1.74
CA PHE A 117 -2.79 -15.84 -2.79
C PHE A 117 -1.65 -15.52 -3.75
N LYS A 118 -0.72 -16.46 -3.91
CA LYS A 118 0.42 -16.26 -4.82
C LYS A 118 0.01 -16.52 -6.26
N LEU A 119 0.21 -15.53 -7.11
CA LEU A 119 0.05 -15.69 -8.55
C LEU A 119 1.38 -16.12 -9.17
N PRO A 120 1.36 -16.97 -10.23
CA PRO A 120 2.56 -17.24 -11.01
C PRO A 120 3.18 -15.93 -11.52
N LEU A 121 4.50 -15.87 -11.60
CA LEU A 121 5.20 -14.66 -12.01
C LEU A 121 4.76 -14.16 -13.39
N SER A 122 4.50 -15.07 -14.34
CA SER A 122 4.04 -14.72 -15.69
C SER A 122 2.69 -14.01 -15.66
N ILE A 123 1.77 -14.47 -14.81
CA ILE A 123 0.45 -13.84 -14.65
C ILE A 123 0.61 -12.49 -13.97
N SER A 124 1.42 -12.41 -12.91
CA SER A 124 1.67 -11.17 -12.19
C SER A 124 2.24 -10.09 -13.10
N LYS A 125 3.20 -10.43 -13.96
CA LYS A 125 3.79 -9.49 -14.93
C LYS A 125 2.80 -9.05 -16.00
N ALA A 126 1.85 -9.91 -16.36
CA ALA A 126 0.86 -9.64 -17.40
C ALA A 126 -0.34 -8.82 -16.92
N LEU A 127 -0.53 -8.66 -15.61
CA LEU A 127 -1.65 -7.90 -15.06
C LEU A 127 -1.68 -6.48 -15.58
N GLN A 128 -2.84 -6.07 -16.06
CA GLN A 128 -3.13 -4.71 -16.49
C GLN A 128 -4.11 -4.05 -15.53
N GLU A 129 -4.27 -2.74 -15.64
CA GLU A 129 -5.15 -1.98 -14.76
C GLU A 129 -6.58 -2.49 -14.80
N GLU A 130 -7.11 -2.78 -15.97
CA GLU A 130 -8.48 -3.31 -16.14
C GLU A 130 -8.68 -4.66 -15.45
N ASP A 131 -7.65 -5.51 -15.37
CA ASP A 131 -7.72 -6.79 -14.67
C ASP A 131 -7.91 -6.61 -13.17
N VAL A 132 -7.36 -5.54 -12.62
CA VAL A 132 -7.42 -5.25 -11.18
C VAL A 132 -8.68 -4.47 -10.85
N ARG A 133 -9.07 -3.50 -11.70
CA ARG A 133 -10.18 -2.57 -11.42
C ARG A 133 -11.55 -3.14 -11.78
N ASP A 134 -11.61 -4.09 -12.69
CA ASP A 134 -12.83 -4.75 -13.07
C ASP A 134 -12.93 -6.13 -12.38
#